data_f90b6252bdf1c4e0b0fbff659bb068d8
#
_entry.id   f90b6252bdf1c4e0b0fbff659bb068d8
#
_cell.length_a   1.000
_cell.length_b   1.000
_cell.length_c   1.000
_cell.angle_alpha   90.00
_cell.angle_beta   90.00
_cell.angle_gamma   90.00
#
_symmetry.space_group_name_H-M   'P 1'
#
loop_
_entity.id
_entity.type
_entity.pdbx_description
1 polymer ?
#
loop_
_entity_poly.entity_id
_entity_poly.type
_entity_poly.pdbx_seq_one_letter_code
_entity_poly.pdbx_strand_id
1 'polypeptide(L)'
;MLKPSAMRDAFLRQIFARMENDDRVFFISADFGSPVLDHIRENYPERFINVGVAEQNLINVSAGLAIEGFKVFAYAIAPFITMRCFEQLRVNLALLSEVRTMNVNLIGVGAGYSYVVSGPTHQCYEDLSLVRSLPNFKILSPSDHVSAEGLFNYCMDNTGPKYLRFDAQVLSPLREEQ
;
A
#
# COMPACT_ATOMS: atom_id res chain seq x y z
N MET A 1 -14.36 16.51 17.48
CA MET A 1 -12.95 16.21 17.04
C MET A 1 -12.80 14.71 16.85
N LEU A 2 -12.40 14.28 15.67
CA LEU A 2 -12.06 12.88 15.41
C LEU A 2 -10.85 12.48 16.27
N LYS A 3 -10.90 11.27 16.80
CA LYS A 3 -9.77 10.73 17.55
C LYS A 3 -8.63 10.45 16.57
N PRO A 4 -7.42 10.98 16.78
CA PRO A 4 -6.28 10.69 15.91
C PRO A 4 -6.07 9.19 15.74
N SER A 5 -5.82 8.78 14.50
CA SER A 5 -5.57 7.39 14.09
C SER A 5 -4.32 7.30 13.24
N ALA A 6 -3.66 6.15 13.19
CA ALA A 6 -2.59 5.95 12.23
C ALA A 6 -3.15 5.96 10.80
N MET A 7 -2.47 6.64 9.86
CA MET A 7 -2.85 6.68 8.43
C MET A 7 -3.10 5.29 7.87
N ARG A 8 -2.22 4.35 8.21
CA ARG A 8 -2.34 2.94 7.84
C ARG A 8 -3.68 2.35 8.25
N ASP A 9 -4.03 2.47 9.53
CA ASP A 9 -5.23 1.81 10.06
C ASP A 9 -6.51 2.45 9.51
N ALA A 10 -6.49 3.77 9.29
CA ALA A 10 -7.57 4.50 8.65
C ALA A 10 -7.80 3.99 7.20
N PHE A 11 -6.74 3.90 6.41
CA PHE A 11 -6.81 3.40 5.04
C PHE A 11 -7.21 1.92 4.97
N LEU A 12 -6.67 1.07 5.85
CA LEU A 12 -7.00 -0.35 5.90
C LEU A 12 -8.48 -0.61 6.24
N ARG A 13 -9.10 0.24 7.08
CA ARG A 13 -10.55 0.16 7.34
C ARG A 13 -11.38 0.42 6.08
N GLN A 14 -10.94 1.31 5.19
CA GLN A 14 -11.61 1.53 3.91
C GLN A 14 -11.51 0.30 3.00
N ILE A 15 -10.34 -0.36 2.97
CA ILE A 15 -10.17 -1.62 2.23
C ILE A 15 -11.11 -2.69 2.79
N PHE A 16 -11.11 -2.89 4.11
CA PHE A 16 -11.98 -3.87 4.76
C PHE A 16 -13.46 -3.67 4.39
N ALA A 17 -13.96 -2.45 4.55
CA ALA A 17 -15.34 -2.11 4.22
C ALA A 17 -15.66 -2.31 2.71
N ARG A 18 -14.71 -2.03 1.82
CA ARG A 18 -14.89 -2.23 0.38
C ARG A 18 -14.93 -3.70 0.00
N MET A 19 -14.17 -4.55 0.66
CA MET A 19 -14.14 -6.00 0.39
C MET A 19 -15.49 -6.68 0.65
N GLU A 20 -16.33 -6.09 1.47
CA GLU A 20 -17.70 -6.57 1.69
C GLU A 20 -18.57 -6.51 0.41
N ASN A 21 -18.34 -5.52 -0.44
CA ASN A 21 -19.20 -5.22 -1.59
C ASN A 21 -18.46 -5.27 -2.95
N ASP A 22 -17.18 -5.66 -2.96
CA ASP A 22 -16.38 -5.77 -4.19
C ASP A 22 -15.45 -6.99 -4.10
N ASP A 23 -15.86 -8.09 -4.71
CA ASP A 23 -15.12 -9.37 -4.71
C ASP A 23 -13.83 -9.31 -5.53
N ARG A 24 -13.58 -8.22 -6.25
CA ARG A 24 -12.37 -8.01 -7.02
C ARG A 24 -11.25 -7.34 -6.23
N VAL A 25 -11.45 -7.04 -4.96
CA VAL A 25 -10.43 -6.47 -4.09
C VAL A 25 -9.64 -7.59 -3.40
N PHE A 26 -8.33 -7.60 -3.60
CA PHE A 26 -7.36 -8.49 -2.96
C PHE A 26 -6.40 -7.73 -2.08
N PHE A 27 -6.06 -8.32 -0.94
CA PHE A 27 -5.05 -7.81 -0.03
C PHE A 27 -3.88 -8.79 0.10
N ILE A 28 -2.65 -8.30 -0.06
CA ILE A 28 -1.44 -9.10 0.02
C ILE A 28 -0.48 -8.47 1.03
N SER A 29 0.03 -9.25 1.97
CA SER A 29 0.99 -8.82 2.99
C SER A 29 2.32 -9.57 2.86
N ALA A 30 3.43 -8.86 3.13
CA ALA A 30 4.75 -9.48 3.32
C ALA A 30 5.06 -9.63 4.81
N ASP A 31 4.27 -10.44 5.50
CA ASP A 31 4.40 -10.81 6.92
C ASP A 31 4.50 -9.62 7.89
N PHE A 32 3.85 -8.52 7.56
CA PHE A 32 3.79 -7.34 8.40
C PHE A 32 2.34 -7.07 8.83
N GLY A 33 2.09 -7.11 10.14
CA GLY A 33 0.76 -7.11 10.72
C GLY A 33 0.25 -5.75 11.21
N SER A 34 -1.06 -5.68 11.40
CA SER A 34 -1.76 -4.69 12.20
C SER A 34 -3.09 -5.29 12.66
N PRO A 35 -3.72 -4.77 13.73
CA PRO A 35 -5.02 -5.29 14.17
C PRO A 35 -6.11 -5.28 13.08
N VAL A 36 -6.10 -4.29 12.19
CA VAL A 36 -7.05 -4.20 11.06
C VAL A 36 -6.79 -5.30 10.04
N LEU A 37 -5.53 -5.69 9.83
CA LEU A 37 -5.19 -6.81 8.92
C LEU A 37 -5.69 -8.15 9.44
N ASP A 38 -5.70 -8.35 10.76
CA ASP A 38 -6.26 -9.56 11.34
C ASP A 38 -7.75 -9.69 11.01
N HIS A 39 -8.50 -8.59 11.04
CA HIS A 39 -9.90 -8.58 10.61
C HIS A 39 -10.06 -8.89 9.13
N ILE A 40 -9.21 -8.36 8.25
CA ILE A 40 -9.24 -8.70 6.81
C ILE A 40 -8.98 -10.19 6.62
N ARG A 41 -7.94 -10.73 7.26
CA ARG A 41 -7.57 -12.15 7.17
C ARG A 41 -8.67 -13.09 7.66
N GLU A 42 -9.34 -12.74 8.75
CA GLU A 42 -10.38 -13.57 9.36
C GLU A 42 -11.69 -13.55 8.55
N ASN A 43 -12.06 -12.41 7.98
CA ASN A 43 -13.34 -12.26 7.27
C ASN A 43 -13.24 -12.56 5.77
N TYR A 44 -12.06 -12.39 5.16
CA TYR A 44 -11.84 -12.58 3.71
C TYR A 44 -10.62 -13.47 3.42
N PRO A 45 -10.53 -14.70 3.99
CA PRO A 45 -9.35 -15.55 3.87
C PRO A 45 -8.99 -15.90 2.42
N GLU A 46 -9.98 -16.00 1.52
CA GLU A 46 -9.75 -16.31 0.09
C GLU A 46 -9.22 -15.12 -0.70
N ARG A 47 -9.29 -13.92 -0.14
CA ARG A 47 -8.83 -12.68 -0.77
C ARG A 47 -7.72 -11.97 0.02
N PHE A 48 -7.16 -12.69 1.00
CA PHE A 48 -6.00 -12.28 1.77
C PHE A 48 -4.86 -13.27 1.57
N ILE A 49 -3.70 -12.77 1.12
CA ILE A 49 -2.51 -13.59 0.90
C ILE A 49 -1.37 -13.04 1.74
N ASN A 50 -0.76 -13.87 2.59
CA ASN A 50 0.52 -13.56 3.22
C ASN A 50 1.63 -14.33 2.50
N VAL A 51 2.52 -13.61 1.84
CA VAL A 51 3.63 -14.21 1.08
C VAL A 51 4.86 -14.47 1.94
N GLY A 52 4.81 -14.19 3.23
CA GLY A 52 5.98 -14.19 4.12
C GLY A 52 6.89 -12.98 3.90
N VAL A 53 8.07 -12.99 4.49
CA VAL A 53 9.09 -11.92 4.29
C VAL A 53 9.70 -12.07 2.89
N ALA A 54 8.89 -11.78 1.86
CA ALA A 54 9.21 -12.03 0.46
C ALA A 54 8.62 -10.94 -0.45
N GLU A 55 9.09 -9.69 -0.31
CA GLU A 55 8.52 -8.53 -1.01
C GLU A 55 8.67 -8.62 -2.53
N GLN A 56 9.68 -9.31 -3.04
CA GLN A 56 9.79 -9.60 -4.47
C GLN A 56 8.61 -10.46 -4.95
N ASN A 57 8.25 -11.49 -4.19
CA ASN A 57 7.09 -12.33 -4.49
C ASN A 57 5.77 -11.59 -4.28
N LEU A 58 5.70 -10.70 -3.28
CA LEU A 58 4.57 -9.79 -3.08
C LEU A 58 4.22 -9.05 -4.38
N ILE A 59 5.23 -8.47 -5.04
CA ILE A 59 5.01 -7.72 -6.29
C ILE A 59 4.63 -8.65 -7.44
N ASN A 60 5.26 -9.83 -7.55
CA ASN A 60 4.95 -10.80 -8.60
C ASN A 60 3.49 -11.28 -8.53
N VAL A 61 3.03 -11.66 -7.33
CA VAL A 61 1.64 -12.08 -7.10
C VAL A 61 0.68 -10.92 -7.35
N SER A 62 1.03 -9.71 -6.90
CA SER A 62 0.22 -8.51 -7.15
C SER A 62 0.05 -8.22 -8.64
N ALA A 63 1.10 -8.33 -9.42
CA ALA A 63 1.05 -8.14 -10.87
C ALA A 63 0.15 -9.20 -11.53
N GLY A 64 0.32 -10.48 -11.17
CA GLY A 64 -0.50 -11.58 -11.69
C GLY A 64 -2.00 -11.37 -11.44
N LEU A 65 -2.38 -11.06 -10.21
CA LEU A 65 -3.78 -10.78 -9.86
C LEU A 65 -4.32 -9.55 -10.60
N ALA A 66 -3.51 -8.50 -10.72
CA ALA A 66 -3.95 -7.26 -11.34
C ALA A 66 -4.19 -7.39 -12.85
N ILE A 67 -3.42 -8.21 -13.57
CA ILE A 67 -3.69 -8.47 -15.02
C ILE A 67 -4.94 -9.32 -15.24
N GLU A 68 -5.36 -10.11 -14.24
CA GLU A 68 -6.66 -10.80 -14.23
C GLU A 68 -7.83 -9.87 -13.84
N GLY A 69 -7.55 -8.60 -13.62
CA GLY A 69 -8.52 -7.55 -13.39
C GLY A 69 -8.90 -7.35 -11.92
N PHE A 70 -8.17 -7.91 -10.98
CA PHE A 70 -8.35 -7.63 -9.57
C PHE A 70 -7.73 -6.28 -9.18
N LYS A 71 -8.29 -5.65 -8.15
CA LYS A 71 -7.75 -4.44 -7.50
C LYS A 71 -6.91 -4.87 -6.32
N VAL A 72 -5.62 -4.71 -6.43
CA VAL A 72 -4.66 -5.28 -5.47
C VAL A 72 -4.12 -4.21 -4.54
N PHE A 73 -4.18 -4.48 -3.24
CA PHE A 73 -3.49 -3.72 -2.19
C PHE A 73 -2.36 -4.57 -1.61
N ALA A 74 -1.13 -4.18 -1.87
CA ALA A 74 0.08 -4.86 -1.42
C ALA A 74 0.74 -4.07 -0.30
N TYR A 75 1.06 -4.74 0.81
CA TYR A 75 1.41 -4.10 2.06
C TYR A 75 2.73 -4.60 2.64
N ALA A 76 3.67 -3.70 2.90
CA ALA A 76 4.91 -3.97 3.60
C ALA A 76 5.52 -2.69 4.20
N ILE A 77 6.65 -2.82 4.89
CA ILE A 77 7.46 -1.69 5.36
C ILE A 77 8.06 -0.96 4.16
N ALA A 78 8.07 0.37 4.20
CA ALA A 78 8.44 1.22 3.07
C ALA A 78 9.79 0.89 2.40
N PRO A 79 10.94 0.76 3.12
CA PRO A 79 12.20 0.41 2.49
C PRO A 79 12.16 -0.97 1.80
N PHE A 80 11.40 -1.91 2.34
CA PHE A 80 11.38 -3.27 1.80
C PHE A 80 10.51 -3.36 0.56
N ILE A 81 9.34 -2.73 0.53
CA ILE A 81 8.47 -2.71 -0.64
C ILE A 81 9.02 -1.85 -1.80
N THR A 82 9.97 -0.95 -1.53
CA THR A 82 10.57 -0.09 -2.56
C THR A 82 11.96 -0.56 -3.01
N MET A 83 12.88 -0.79 -2.09
CA MET A 83 14.27 -1.12 -2.42
C MET A 83 14.49 -2.59 -2.71
N ARG A 84 13.97 -3.48 -1.84
CA ARG A 84 14.22 -4.93 -1.95
C ARG A 84 13.66 -5.55 -3.22
N CYS A 85 12.54 -5.02 -3.72
CA CYS A 85 11.84 -5.52 -4.90
C CYS A 85 11.82 -4.52 -6.08
N PHE A 86 12.81 -3.62 -6.15
CA PHE A 86 12.82 -2.56 -7.15
C PHE A 86 12.77 -3.08 -8.59
N GLU A 87 13.45 -4.18 -8.89
CA GLU A 87 13.41 -4.79 -10.23
C GLU A 87 12.00 -5.29 -10.58
N GLN A 88 11.31 -5.92 -9.63
CA GLN A 88 9.92 -6.36 -9.83
C GLN A 88 8.97 -5.17 -9.99
N LEU A 89 9.17 -4.08 -9.25
CA LEU A 89 8.41 -2.84 -9.46
C LEU A 89 8.62 -2.31 -10.88
N ARG A 90 9.86 -2.29 -11.35
CA ARG A 90 10.24 -1.78 -12.67
C ARG A 90 9.64 -2.62 -13.79
N VAL A 91 9.83 -3.93 -13.76
CA VAL A 91 9.43 -4.82 -14.85
C VAL A 91 7.97 -5.20 -14.77
N ASN A 92 7.51 -5.69 -13.61
CA ASN A 92 6.20 -6.33 -13.49
C ASN A 92 5.06 -5.34 -13.19
N LEU A 93 5.37 -4.11 -12.79
CA LEU A 93 4.38 -3.06 -12.63
C LEU A 93 4.58 -1.91 -13.61
N ALA A 94 5.72 -1.22 -13.56
CA ALA A 94 5.93 -0.03 -14.39
C ALA A 94 5.88 -0.35 -15.88
N LEU A 95 6.75 -1.23 -16.38
CA LEU A 95 6.81 -1.57 -17.81
C LEU A 95 5.59 -2.37 -18.26
N LEU A 96 5.11 -3.32 -17.44
CA LEU A 96 3.93 -4.12 -17.79
C LEU A 96 2.66 -3.26 -17.88
N SER A 97 2.54 -2.19 -17.09
CA SER A 97 1.38 -1.28 -17.15
C SER A 97 1.28 -0.46 -18.44
N GLU A 98 2.35 -0.42 -19.25
CA GLU A 98 2.31 0.19 -20.59
C GLU A 98 1.45 -0.61 -21.59
N VAL A 99 1.36 -1.93 -21.38
CA VAL A 99 0.71 -2.85 -22.32
C VAL A 99 -0.47 -3.62 -21.71
N ARG A 100 -0.64 -3.55 -20.39
CA ARG A 100 -1.72 -4.22 -19.65
C ARG A 100 -2.35 -3.26 -18.64
N THR A 101 -3.66 -3.15 -18.69
CA THR A 101 -4.41 -2.42 -17.65
C THR A 101 -4.31 -3.19 -16.34
N MET A 102 -3.91 -2.52 -15.27
CA MET A 102 -3.82 -3.09 -13.93
C MET A 102 -4.19 -2.06 -12.87
N ASN A 103 -4.58 -2.52 -11.67
CA ASN A 103 -4.77 -1.65 -10.52
C ASN A 103 -4.01 -2.24 -9.32
N VAL A 104 -2.81 -1.73 -9.07
CA VAL A 104 -1.95 -2.15 -7.96
C VAL A 104 -1.64 -0.96 -7.07
N ASN A 105 -1.93 -1.09 -5.78
CA ASN A 105 -1.76 -0.08 -4.76
C ASN A 105 -0.76 -0.58 -3.73
N LEU A 106 0.46 -0.08 -3.77
CA LEU A 106 1.54 -0.48 -2.86
C LEU A 106 1.49 0.40 -1.61
N ILE A 107 1.27 -0.20 -0.46
CA ILE A 107 1.21 0.48 0.84
C ILE A 107 2.56 0.31 1.54
N GLY A 108 3.39 1.34 1.49
CA GLY A 108 4.66 1.40 2.20
C GLY A 108 4.53 2.16 3.53
N VAL A 109 4.65 1.45 4.64
CA VAL A 109 4.54 2.04 5.99
C VAL A 109 5.91 2.29 6.58
N GLY A 110 6.06 3.39 7.30
CA GLY A 110 7.31 3.77 7.94
C GLY A 110 8.22 4.60 7.04
N ALA A 111 7.64 5.47 6.24
CA ALA A 111 8.38 6.40 5.39
C ALA A 111 9.22 7.40 6.20
N GLY A 112 10.34 7.83 5.62
CA GLY A 112 11.26 8.76 6.28
C GLY A 112 11.84 8.19 7.56
N TYR A 113 11.79 8.97 8.63
CA TYR A 113 12.33 8.63 9.95
C TYR A 113 11.31 7.97 10.91
N SER A 114 10.15 7.53 10.42
CA SER A 114 9.07 7.02 11.28
C SER A 114 9.51 5.90 12.24
N TYR A 115 10.36 4.98 11.79
CA TYR A 115 10.87 3.88 12.61
C TYR A 115 12.16 4.27 13.34
N VAL A 116 12.06 5.23 14.27
CA VAL A 116 13.21 5.76 15.02
C VAL A 116 13.95 4.66 15.80
N VAL A 117 13.20 3.81 16.51
CA VAL A 117 13.79 2.75 17.37
C VAL A 117 14.44 1.63 16.56
N SER A 118 13.84 1.29 15.42
CA SER A 118 14.37 0.22 14.53
C SER A 118 15.63 0.67 13.77
N GLY A 119 15.85 1.98 13.66
CA GLY A 119 17.04 2.57 13.07
C GLY A 119 17.14 2.50 11.55
N PRO A 120 18.34 2.69 10.99
CA PRO A 120 18.55 2.91 9.55
C PRO A 120 18.06 1.81 8.63
N THR A 121 17.95 0.57 9.12
CA THR A 121 17.46 -0.56 8.30
C THR A 121 15.95 -0.51 8.01
N HIS A 122 15.19 0.27 8.79
CA HIS A 122 13.74 0.43 8.67
C HIS A 122 13.33 1.85 8.28
N GLN A 123 14.23 2.81 8.39
CA GLN A 123 14.02 4.17 7.90
C GLN A 123 14.10 4.19 6.37
N CYS A 124 13.34 5.06 5.74
CA CYS A 124 13.23 5.10 4.28
C CYS A 124 13.24 6.53 3.76
N TYR A 125 14.37 6.96 3.25
CA TYR A 125 14.54 8.29 2.62
C TYR A 125 14.54 8.23 1.10
N GLU A 126 14.81 7.04 0.56
CA GLU A 126 15.09 6.80 -0.85
C GLU A 126 13.82 6.54 -1.67
N ASP A 127 12.72 6.20 -1.01
CA ASP A 127 11.47 5.74 -1.62
C ASP A 127 10.96 6.69 -2.73
N LEU A 128 10.94 7.99 -2.45
CA LEU A 128 10.49 8.99 -3.43
C LEU A 128 11.37 9.03 -4.67
N SER A 129 12.69 8.99 -4.49
CA SER A 129 13.65 9.02 -5.60
C SER A 129 13.54 7.76 -6.45
N LEU A 130 13.42 6.60 -5.81
CA LEU A 130 13.30 5.32 -6.49
C LEU A 130 12.00 5.22 -7.29
N VAL A 131 10.86 5.48 -6.64
CA VAL A 131 9.55 5.34 -7.29
C VAL A 131 9.35 6.39 -8.39
N ARG A 132 9.87 7.62 -8.22
CA ARG A 132 9.82 8.66 -9.27
C ARG A 132 10.61 8.31 -10.52
N SER A 133 11.58 7.40 -10.44
CA SER A 133 12.33 6.94 -11.62
C SER A 133 11.55 5.92 -12.47
N LEU A 134 10.45 5.39 -11.95
CA LEU A 134 9.64 4.39 -12.63
C LEU A 134 8.52 5.04 -13.44
N PRO A 135 8.34 4.68 -14.72
CA PRO A 135 7.25 5.20 -15.53
C PRO A 135 5.88 4.73 -14.98
N ASN A 136 4.84 5.53 -15.22
CA ASN A 136 3.45 5.27 -14.85
C ASN A 136 3.14 5.17 -13.35
N PHE A 137 4.13 5.16 -12.47
CA PHE A 137 3.89 5.17 -11.04
C PHE A 137 3.31 6.50 -10.57
N LYS A 138 2.29 6.43 -9.74
CA LYS A 138 1.76 7.58 -9.00
C LYS A 138 2.15 7.46 -7.53
N ILE A 139 2.69 8.53 -6.97
CA ILE A 139 3.08 8.60 -5.56
C ILE A 139 2.01 9.37 -4.80
N LEU A 140 1.44 8.74 -3.79
CA LEU A 140 0.40 9.29 -2.92
C LEU A 140 0.98 9.39 -1.51
N SER A 141 1.17 10.62 -1.02
CA SER A 141 1.78 10.89 0.28
C SER A 141 0.84 11.74 1.13
N PRO A 142 -0.12 11.13 1.82
CA PRO A 142 -1.02 11.85 2.72
C PRO A 142 -0.27 12.40 3.94
N SER A 143 -0.81 13.46 4.53
CA SER A 143 -0.24 14.12 5.71
C SER A 143 -0.79 13.59 7.03
N ASP A 144 -1.98 12.96 7.00
CA ASP A 144 -2.72 12.50 8.17
C ASP A 144 -3.73 11.40 7.79
N HIS A 145 -4.44 10.88 8.78
CA HIS A 145 -5.41 9.80 8.56
C HIS A 145 -6.61 10.24 7.72
N VAL A 146 -7.04 11.51 7.80
CA VAL A 146 -8.18 12.04 7.02
C VAL A 146 -7.82 12.08 5.53
N SER A 147 -6.65 12.62 5.20
CA SER A 147 -6.15 12.65 3.83
C SER A 147 -5.85 11.24 3.30
N ALA A 148 -5.39 10.31 4.15
CA ALA A 148 -5.21 8.92 3.78
C ALA A 148 -6.54 8.24 3.39
N GLU A 149 -7.59 8.41 4.18
CA GLU A 149 -8.94 7.91 3.86
C GLU A 149 -9.46 8.50 2.54
N GLY A 150 -9.29 9.80 2.33
CA GLY A 150 -9.69 10.49 1.09
C GLY A 150 -9.02 9.95 -0.18
N LEU A 151 -7.82 9.38 -0.07
CA LEU A 151 -7.13 8.76 -1.22
C LEU A 151 -7.67 7.39 -1.60
N PHE A 152 -8.49 6.75 -0.77
CA PHE A 152 -8.97 5.40 -1.02
C PHE A 152 -9.79 5.29 -2.32
N ASN A 153 -10.75 6.17 -2.53
CA ASN A 153 -11.56 6.17 -3.76
C ASN A 153 -10.69 6.40 -5.00
N TYR A 154 -9.70 7.30 -4.90
CA TYR A 154 -8.73 7.49 -5.97
C TYR A 154 -8.01 6.18 -6.32
N CYS A 155 -7.58 5.40 -5.33
CA CYS A 155 -6.93 4.11 -5.53
C CYS A 155 -7.85 3.08 -6.21
N MET A 156 -9.13 3.10 -5.88
CA MET A 156 -10.14 2.20 -6.45
C MET A 156 -10.48 2.53 -7.90
N ASP A 157 -10.61 3.82 -8.22
CA ASP A 157 -11.17 4.30 -9.48
C ASP A 157 -10.11 4.52 -10.58
N ASN A 158 -8.85 4.63 -10.20
CA ASN A 158 -7.76 4.87 -11.14
C ASN A 158 -6.89 3.63 -11.34
N THR A 159 -6.63 3.29 -12.58
CA THR A 159 -5.73 2.22 -12.98
C THR A 159 -4.26 2.64 -12.89
N GLY A 160 -3.36 1.67 -13.06
CA GLY A 160 -1.92 1.83 -12.98
C GLY A 160 -1.36 1.56 -11.59
N PRO A 161 -0.03 1.44 -11.48
CA PRO A 161 0.65 1.24 -10.22
C PRO A 161 0.70 2.52 -9.39
N LYS A 162 0.42 2.40 -8.10
CA LYS A 162 0.44 3.49 -7.12
C LYS A 162 1.27 3.11 -5.91
N TYR A 163 2.02 4.06 -5.39
CA TYR A 163 2.76 3.93 -4.14
C TYR A 163 2.15 4.87 -3.10
N LEU A 164 1.58 4.31 -2.04
CA LEU A 164 1.06 5.03 -0.89
C LEU A 164 2.14 5.07 0.19
N ARG A 165 2.56 6.27 0.54
CA ARG A 165 3.65 6.53 1.46
C ARG A 165 3.11 6.95 2.82
N PHE A 166 3.08 6.03 3.78
CA PHE A 166 2.51 6.27 5.10
C PHE A 166 3.57 6.42 6.18
N ASP A 167 3.39 7.43 7.05
CA ASP A 167 4.08 7.49 8.33
C ASP A 167 3.54 6.37 9.24
N ALA A 168 4.41 5.82 10.09
CA ALA A 168 4.02 4.80 11.06
C ALA A 168 3.41 5.38 12.33
N GLN A 169 3.54 6.70 12.55
CA GLN A 169 3.07 7.38 13.75
C GLN A 169 1.62 7.85 13.60
N VAL A 170 1.00 8.13 14.73
CA VAL A 170 -0.30 8.80 14.77
C VAL A 170 -0.06 10.30 14.71
N LEU A 171 -0.46 10.92 13.59
CA LEU A 171 -0.33 12.36 13.36
C LEU A 171 -1.67 13.06 13.60
N SER A 172 -1.59 14.29 14.11
CA SER A 172 -2.77 15.13 14.24
C SER A 172 -3.30 15.54 12.86
N PRO A 173 -4.62 15.57 12.65
CA PRO A 173 -5.19 15.99 11.39
C PRO A 173 -4.87 17.48 11.14
N LEU A 174 -4.48 17.80 9.89
CA LEU A 174 -4.20 19.17 9.47
C LEU A 174 -5.46 19.93 9.07
N ARG A 175 -6.54 19.22 8.79
CA ARG A 175 -7.85 19.80 8.44
C ARG A 175 -8.93 19.14 9.29
N GLU A 176 -9.90 19.95 9.75
CA GLU A 176 -11.17 19.41 10.24
C GLU A 176 -11.95 18.88 9.04
N GLU A 177 -12.70 17.78 9.25
CA GLU A 177 -13.61 17.28 8.22
C GLU A 177 -14.61 18.37 7.82
N GLN A 178 -14.79 18.56 6.52
CA GLN A 178 -15.88 19.35 5.95
C GLN A 178 -17.10 18.47 5.76
#